data_67f0e0b0c41f3b4e8c65296829100728
#
_entry.id   67f0e0b0c41f3b4e8c65296829100728
#
_cell.length_a   1.000
_cell.length_b   1.000
_cell.length_c   1.000
_cell.angle_alpha   90.00
_cell.angle_beta   90.00
_cell.angle_gamma   90.00
#
_symmetry.space_group_name_H-M   'P 1'
#
loop_
_entity.id
_entity.type
_entity.pdbx_description
1 polymer ?
#
loop_
_entity_poly.entity_id
_entity_poly.type
_entity_poly.pdbx_seq_one_letter_code
_entity_poly.pdbx_strand_id
1 'polypeptide(L)'
;MITDEDRERVRQATDIVRLVGETVELRERRGDFWGCCPFHHEKSPSFHVNPATGLWKCFGCGEGGDLFAYVMKREGLDFPDAIRYLADRAGIELQEERGAAGHGPKRNRLVECLTEAEAFYTTQLLRGRSEGAGVARGYLAGRGFGSAVCRRWGLGFAPGHGALAAHLLGRGFTRQEMVAAD
;
A
#
# COMPACT_ATOMS: atom_id res chain seq x y z
N MET A 1 -18.77 -4.44 -7.67
CA MET A 1 -17.58 -4.97 -8.42
C MET A 1 -17.32 -3.98 -9.56
N ILE A 2 -16.08 -3.63 -9.86
CA ILE A 2 -15.78 -2.77 -11.01
C ILE A 2 -16.10 -3.57 -12.27
N THR A 3 -16.87 -2.99 -13.19
CA THR A 3 -17.30 -3.67 -14.41
C THR A 3 -16.15 -3.79 -15.41
N ASP A 4 -16.25 -4.75 -16.33
CA ASP A 4 -15.28 -4.86 -17.45
C ASP A 4 -15.34 -3.63 -18.36
N GLU A 5 -16.52 -3.02 -18.49
CA GLU A 5 -16.72 -1.78 -19.23
C GLU A 5 -15.97 -0.60 -18.61
N ASP A 6 -16.06 -0.42 -17.28
CA ASP A 6 -15.31 0.62 -16.57
C ASP A 6 -13.81 0.41 -16.68
N ARG A 7 -13.34 -0.84 -16.57
CA ARG A 7 -11.93 -1.16 -16.77
C ARG A 7 -11.45 -0.76 -18.15
N GLU A 8 -12.25 -1.04 -19.18
CA GLU A 8 -11.90 -0.70 -20.57
C GLU A 8 -11.93 0.81 -20.79
N ARG A 9 -12.91 1.53 -20.22
CA ARG A 9 -12.98 3.00 -20.26
C ARG A 9 -11.71 3.63 -19.64
N VAL A 10 -11.29 3.13 -18.49
CA VAL A 10 -10.05 3.60 -17.82
C VAL A 10 -8.83 3.30 -18.65
N ARG A 11 -8.77 2.10 -19.27
CA ARG A 11 -7.68 1.71 -20.19
C ARG A 11 -7.56 2.66 -21.37
N GLN A 12 -8.69 2.96 -22.03
CA GLN A 12 -8.72 3.83 -23.21
C GLN A 12 -8.41 5.30 -22.90
N ALA A 13 -8.77 5.76 -21.69
CA ALA A 13 -8.51 7.13 -21.26
C ALA A 13 -7.09 7.35 -20.69
N THR A 14 -6.31 6.28 -20.53
CA THR A 14 -4.97 6.35 -19.92
C THR A 14 -3.88 6.07 -20.95
N ASP A 15 -3.06 7.08 -21.25
CA ASP A 15 -1.86 6.90 -22.07
C ASP A 15 -0.74 6.27 -21.22
N ILE A 16 -0.34 5.05 -21.58
CA ILE A 16 0.71 4.31 -20.86
C ILE A 16 2.08 5.00 -20.94
N VAL A 17 2.41 5.65 -22.06
CA VAL A 17 3.70 6.35 -22.23
C VAL A 17 3.76 7.55 -21.29
N ARG A 18 2.68 8.32 -21.22
CA ARG A 18 2.57 9.45 -20.30
C ARG A 18 2.61 8.99 -18.86
N LEU A 19 1.86 7.92 -18.51
CA LEU A 19 1.81 7.36 -17.15
C LEU A 19 3.20 6.90 -16.68
N VAL A 20 3.92 6.17 -17.52
CA VAL A 20 5.27 5.69 -17.22
C VAL A 20 6.28 6.84 -17.22
N GLY A 21 6.14 7.78 -18.14
CA GLY A 21 7.01 8.94 -18.29
C GLY A 21 7.05 9.89 -17.10
N GLU A 22 6.08 9.78 -16.18
CA GLU A 22 6.10 10.54 -14.91
C GLU A 22 7.24 10.12 -13.97
N THR A 23 7.72 8.89 -14.09
CA THR A 23 8.73 8.32 -13.19
C THR A 23 9.95 7.76 -13.91
N VAL A 24 9.83 7.50 -15.22
CA VAL A 24 10.89 6.94 -16.06
C VAL A 24 11.20 7.89 -17.20
N GLU A 25 12.47 8.27 -17.35
CA GLU A 25 12.92 9.00 -18.53
C GLU A 25 12.85 8.09 -19.76
N LEU A 26 11.78 8.24 -20.55
CA LEU A 26 11.54 7.46 -21.76
C LEU A 26 12.15 8.14 -23.00
N ARG A 27 12.78 7.34 -23.86
CA ARG A 27 13.31 7.76 -25.16
C ARG A 27 12.67 6.96 -26.25
N GLU A 28 12.09 7.66 -27.22
CA GLU A 28 11.48 7.03 -28.39
C GLU A 28 12.52 6.38 -29.31
N ARG A 29 12.24 5.14 -29.73
CA ARG A 29 13.02 4.41 -30.73
C ARG A 29 12.08 3.60 -31.63
N ARG A 30 11.92 4.01 -32.88
CA ARG A 30 11.11 3.31 -33.92
C ARG A 30 9.63 3.13 -33.51
N GLY A 31 9.07 4.13 -32.83
CA GLY A 31 7.66 4.10 -32.38
C GLY A 31 7.42 3.46 -31.02
N ASP A 32 8.45 2.84 -30.43
CA ASP A 32 8.42 2.31 -29.05
C ASP A 32 9.23 3.22 -28.10
N PHE A 33 9.01 3.08 -26.81
CA PHE A 33 9.65 3.87 -25.76
C PHE A 33 10.54 3.02 -24.88
N TRP A 34 11.74 3.53 -24.57
CA TRP A 34 12.75 2.82 -23.80
C TRP A 34 13.28 3.69 -22.66
N GLY A 35 13.49 3.08 -21.49
CA GLY A 35 14.06 3.74 -20.31
C GLY A 35 14.72 2.75 -19.36
N CYS A 36 15.26 3.25 -18.24
CA CYS A 36 15.71 2.40 -17.15
C CYS A 36 14.51 1.94 -16.31
N CYS A 37 14.53 0.69 -15.90
CA CYS A 37 13.42 0.09 -15.15
C CYS A 37 13.25 0.74 -13.76
N PRO A 38 12.04 1.11 -13.35
CA PRO A 38 11.81 1.67 -12.03
C PRO A 38 11.75 0.60 -10.93
N PHE A 39 11.74 -0.69 -11.29
CA PHE A 39 11.53 -1.79 -10.35
C PHE A 39 12.81 -2.55 -9.98
N HIS A 40 13.94 -2.28 -10.66
CA HIS A 40 15.26 -2.79 -10.29
C HIS A 40 16.34 -1.79 -10.69
N HIS A 41 17.50 -1.92 -10.09
CA HIS A 41 18.61 -1.01 -10.37
C HIS A 41 19.36 -1.42 -11.64
N GLU A 42 19.40 -0.53 -12.64
CA GLU A 42 20.16 -0.72 -13.88
C GLU A 42 20.75 0.58 -14.40
N LYS A 43 21.77 0.48 -15.26
CA LYS A 43 22.44 1.63 -15.89
C LYS A 43 22.12 1.76 -17.38
N SER A 44 21.63 0.70 -17.99
CA SER A 44 21.30 0.64 -19.42
C SER A 44 19.80 0.46 -19.58
N PRO A 45 19.13 1.20 -20.52
CA PRO A 45 17.71 1.09 -20.73
C PRO A 45 17.31 -0.32 -21.19
N SER A 46 16.58 -1.05 -20.34
CA SER A 46 15.98 -2.35 -20.65
C SER A 46 14.46 -2.39 -20.47
N PHE A 47 13.88 -1.28 -20.01
CA PHE A 47 12.45 -1.12 -19.85
C PHE A 47 11.83 -0.57 -21.13
N HIS A 48 10.94 -1.34 -21.72
CA HIS A 48 10.29 -1.10 -23.00
C HIS A 48 8.80 -0.84 -22.79
N VAL A 49 8.27 0.18 -23.44
CA VAL A 49 6.83 0.49 -23.49
C VAL A 49 6.40 0.57 -24.93
N ASN A 50 5.40 -0.21 -25.29
CA ASN A 50 4.78 -0.20 -26.61
C ASN A 50 3.43 0.52 -26.55
N PRO A 51 3.29 1.71 -27.16
CA PRO A 51 2.06 2.48 -27.12
C PRO A 51 0.92 1.84 -27.90
N ALA A 52 1.22 1.10 -28.98
CA ALA A 52 0.21 0.47 -29.81
C ALA A 52 -0.51 -0.69 -29.12
N THR A 53 0.20 -1.43 -28.27
CA THR A 53 -0.37 -2.55 -27.50
C THR A 53 -0.78 -2.16 -26.08
N GLY A 54 -0.32 -1.00 -25.57
CA GLY A 54 -0.53 -0.58 -24.18
C GLY A 54 0.21 -1.45 -23.16
N LEU A 55 1.28 -2.13 -23.60
CA LEU A 55 2.05 -3.04 -22.77
C LEU A 55 3.47 -2.50 -22.52
N TRP A 56 4.01 -2.91 -21.37
CA TRP A 56 5.41 -2.70 -21.04
C TRP A 56 6.11 -4.01 -20.69
N LYS A 57 7.41 -4.06 -20.92
CA LYS A 57 8.28 -5.20 -20.58
C LYS A 57 9.66 -4.71 -20.18
N CYS A 58 10.16 -5.22 -19.06
CA CYS A 58 11.57 -5.07 -18.71
C CYS A 58 12.35 -6.32 -19.13
N PHE A 59 13.34 -6.15 -20.00
CA PHE A 59 14.21 -7.27 -20.41
C PHE A 59 15.32 -7.55 -19.41
N GLY A 60 15.55 -6.68 -18.42
CA GLY A 60 16.52 -6.88 -17.35
C GLY A 60 15.98 -7.80 -16.24
N CYS A 61 14.82 -7.49 -15.67
CA CYS A 61 14.23 -8.29 -14.58
C CYS A 61 13.13 -9.25 -15.03
N GLY A 62 12.72 -9.21 -16.32
CA GLY A 62 11.67 -10.08 -16.84
C GLY A 62 10.24 -9.66 -16.54
N GLU A 63 10.03 -8.62 -15.75
CA GLU A 63 8.72 -8.08 -15.41
C GLU A 63 8.04 -7.43 -16.61
N GLY A 64 6.70 -7.47 -16.64
CA GLY A 64 5.92 -6.86 -17.70
C GLY A 64 4.43 -6.88 -17.40
N GLY A 65 3.66 -6.15 -18.19
CA GLY A 65 2.21 -6.07 -18.04
C GLY A 65 1.60 -4.90 -18.78
N ASP A 66 0.39 -4.56 -18.40
CA ASP A 66 -0.35 -3.38 -18.88
C ASP A 66 -0.23 -2.20 -17.90
N LEU A 67 -0.99 -1.15 -18.16
CA LEU A 67 -1.01 0.05 -17.31
C LEU A 67 -1.47 -0.24 -15.87
N PHE A 68 -2.39 -1.21 -15.66
CA PHE A 68 -2.83 -1.59 -14.32
C PHE A 68 -1.72 -2.32 -13.57
N ALA A 69 -1.06 -3.28 -14.21
CA ALA A 69 0.09 -3.99 -13.63
C ALA A 69 1.23 -3.03 -13.27
N TYR A 70 1.46 -1.98 -14.08
CA TYR A 70 2.43 -0.94 -13.78
C TYR A 70 2.08 -0.18 -12.51
N VAL A 71 0.83 0.29 -12.37
CA VAL A 71 0.37 1.05 -11.19
C VAL A 71 0.36 0.17 -9.95
N MET A 72 -0.15 -1.07 -10.05
CA MET A 72 -0.12 -2.02 -8.94
C MET A 72 1.28 -2.17 -8.36
N LYS A 73 2.27 -2.33 -9.23
CA LYS A 73 3.66 -2.53 -8.82
C LYS A 73 4.33 -1.24 -8.32
N ARG A 74 4.05 -0.11 -8.94
CA ARG A 74 4.63 1.20 -8.56
C ARG A 74 4.08 1.71 -7.23
N GLU A 75 2.76 1.64 -7.05
CA GLU A 75 2.07 2.22 -5.90
C GLU A 75 1.79 1.17 -4.79
N GLY A 76 2.09 -0.10 -5.03
CA GLY A 76 1.78 -1.18 -4.09
C GLY A 76 0.28 -1.40 -3.89
N LEU A 77 -0.52 -1.20 -4.94
CA LEU A 77 -1.96 -1.33 -4.93
C LEU A 77 -2.41 -2.72 -5.37
N ASP A 78 -3.59 -3.15 -4.94
CA ASP A 78 -4.27 -4.27 -5.57
C ASP A 78 -4.97 -3.85 -6.88
N PHE A 79 -5.49 -4.82 -7.63
CA PHE A 79 -6.07 -4.56 -8.94
C PHE A 79 -7.30 -3.63 -8.90
N PRO A 80 -8.29 -3.79 -8.00
CA PRO A 80 -9.39 -2.84 -7.87
C PRO A 80 -8.94 -1.42 -7.51
N ASP A 81 -7.97 -1.28 -6.63
CA ASP A 81 -7.46 0.03 -6.22
C ASP A 81 -6.63 0.69 -7.32
N ALA A 82 -5.91 -0.08 -8.13
CA ALA A 82 -5.23 0.44 -9.31
C ALA A 82 -6.21 0.99 -10.36
N ILE A 83 -7.36 0.34 -10.55
CA ILE A 83 -8.42 0.86 -11.43
C ILE A 83 -9.00 2.16 -10.89
N ARG A 84 -9.31 2.22 -9.58
CA ARG A 84 -9.82 3.45 -8.94
C ARG A 84 -8.82 4.61 -9.04
N TYR A 85 -7.55 4.33 -8.77
CA TYR A 85 -6.47 5.31 -8.90
C TYR A 85 -6.40 5.92 -10.30
N LEU A 86 -6.46 5.08 -11.34
CA LEU A 86 -6.42 5.55 -12.72
C LEU A 86 -7.72 6.22 -13.16
N ALA A 87 -8.88 5.75 -12.68
CA ALA A 87 -10.18 6.38 -12.93
C ALA A 87 -10.24 7.81 -12.37
N ASP A 88 -9.81 8.00 -11.12
CA ASP A 88 -9.75 9.32 -10.48
C ASP A 88 -8.86 10.28 -11.29
N ARG A 89 -7.71 9.80 -11.77
CA ARG A 89 -6.78 10.60 -12.58
C ARG A 89 -7.33 10.94 -13.96
N ALA A 90 -8.13 10.04 -14.54
CA ALA A 90 -8.77 10.24 -15.83
C ALA A 90 -10.11 10.99 -15.73
N GLY A 91 -10.58 11.31 -14.52
CA GLY A 91 -11.90 11.92 -14.27
C GLY A 91 -13.06 11.02 -14.65
N ILE A 92 -12.87 9.70 -14.56
CA ILE A 92 -13.87 8.68 -14.90
C ILE A 92 -14.62 8.29 -13.63
N GLU A 93 -15.93 8.50 -13.62
CA GLU A 93 -16.80 7.97 -12.59
C GLU A 93 -17.07 6.49 -12.85
N LEU A 94 -16.64 5.64 -11.89
CA LEU A 94 -16.84 4.19 -11.98
C LEU A 94 -18.27 3.83 -11.58
N GLN A 95 -18.93 3.04 -12.42
CA GLN A 95 -20.23 2.44 -12.09
C GLN A 95 -19.96 1.21 -11.21
N GLU A 96 -19.81 1.41 -9.92
CA GLU A 96 -19.75 0.27 -9.01
C GLU A 96 -21.14 -0.38 -8.96
N GLU A 97 -21.29 -1.53 -9.60
CA GLU A 97 -22.44 -2.39 -9.31
C GLU A 97 -22.48 -2.62 -7.81
N ARG A 98 -23.59 -2.25 -7.17
CA ARG A 98 -23.91 -2.55 -5.77
C ARG A 98 -24.17 -4.06 -5.60
N GLY A 99 -23.22 -4.86 -6.02
CA GLY A 99 -23.21 -6.32 -5.92
C GLY A 99 -21.95 -6.77 -5.22
N ALA A 100 -22.11 -7.15 -3.96
CA ALA A 100 -21.07 -7.65 -3.07
C ALA A 100 -19.88 -6.67 -2.91
N ALA A 101 -20.02 -5.73 -1.99
CA ALA A 101 -18.86 -5.15 -1.31
C ALA A 101 -17.90 -6.31 -1.03
N GLY A 102 -16.69 -6.24 -1.57
CA GLY A 102 -15.65 -7.21 -1.26
C GLY A 102 -15.68 -7.43 0.25
N HIS A 103 -15.80 -8.70 0.69
CA HIS A 103 -16.09 -9.06 2.07
C HIS A 103 -14.89 -8.81 3.00
N GLY A 104 -14.07 -7.81 2.70
CA GLY A 104 -12.93 -7.40 3.51
C GLY A 104 -12.98 -5.92 3.90
N PRO A 105 -12.37 -5.56 5.02
CA PRO A 105 -12.25 -4.19 5.47
C PRO A 105 -11.47 -3.36 4.44
N LYS A 106 -11.91 -2.11 4.21
CA LYS A 106 -11.19 -1.17 3.32
C LYS A 106 -9.76 -0.97 3.82
N ARG A 107 -8.77 -0.93 2.90
CA ARG A 107 -7.34 -0.74 3.23
C ARG A 107 -7.11 0.40 4.24
N ASN A 108 -7.80 1.53 4.06
CA ASN A 108 -7.70 2.66 4.98
C ASN A 108 -8.12 2.28 6.41
N ARG A 109 -9.17 1.45 6.58
CA ARG A 109 -9.59 0.96 7.89
C ARG A 109 -8.58 0.03 8.53
N LEU A 110 -7.87 -0.78 7.72
CA LEU A 110 -6.78 -1.64 8.21
C LEU A 110 -5.59 -0.81 8.69
N VAL A 111 -5.20 0.22 7.91
CA VAL A 111 -4.15 1.17 8.30
C VAL A 111 -4.52 1.91 9.58
N GLU A 112 -5.77 2.39 9.71
CA GLU A 112 -6.27 3.03 10.93
C GLU A 112 -6.21 2.06 12.13
N CYS A 113 -6.60 0.80 11.93
CA CYS A 113 -6.55 -0.24 12.95
C CYS A 113 -5.11 -0.47 13.44
N LEU A 114 -4.15 -0.60 12.53
CA LEU A 114 -2.73 -0.76 12.86
C LEU A 114 -2.15 0.47 13.56
N THR A 115 -2.50 1.67 13.11
CA THR A 115 -2.08 2.92 13.75
C THR A 115 -2.60 3.03 15.19
N GLU A 116 -3.85 2.67 15.41
CA GLU A 116 -4.45 2.65 16.76
C GLU A 116 -3.81 1.57 17.65
N ALA A 117 -3.48 0.41 17.08
CA ALA A 117 -2.77 -0.67 17.78
C ALA A 117 -1.36 -0.23 18.21
N GLU A 118 -0.61 0.43 17.33
CA GLU A 118 0.71 1.01 17.63
C GLU A 118 0.61 2.03 18.76
N ALA A 119 -0.34 2.98 18.68
CA ALA A 119 -0.57 3.98 19.70
C ALA A 119 -0.93 3.37 21.06
N PHE A 120 -1.77 2.32 21.04
CA PHE A 120 -2.12 1.56 22.23
C PHE A 120 -0.88 0.91 22.86
N TYR A 121 -0.10 0.14 22.14
CA TYR A 121 1.08 -0.53 22.65
C TYR A 121 2.16 0.45 23.13
N THR A 122 2.37 1.55 22.42
CA THR A 122 3.29 2.61 22.83
C THR A 122 2.83 3.26 24.15
N THR A 123 1.52 3.49 24.30
CA THR A 123 0.95 3.99 25.55
C THR A 123 1.13 3.00 26.70
N GLN A 124 0.90 1.70 26.46
CA GLN A 124 1.14 0.65 27.46
C GLN A 124 2.61 0.58 27.87
N LEU A 125 3.54 0.71 26.95
CA LEU A 125 4.96 0.77 27.26
C LEU A 125 5.29 1.99 28.13
N LEU A 126 4.90 3.19 27.71
CA LEU A 126 5.37 4.43 28.34
C LEU A 126 4.62 4.80 29.62
N ARG A 127 3.33 4.46 29.72
CA ARG A 127 2.43 4.87 30.80
C ARG A 127 1.76 3.72 31.54
N GLY A 128 1.87 2.47 31.00
CA GLY A 128 1.28 1.29 31.65
C GLY A 128 1.82 1.07 33.05
N ARG A 129 0.91 0.72 33.99
CA ARG A 129 1.23 0.48 35.43
C ARG A 129 1.46 -0.98 35.76
N SER A 130 1.33 -1.89 34.78
CA SER A 130 1.60 -3.32 34.97
C SER A 130 3.08 -3.54 35.27
N GLU A 131 3.38 -4.57 36.05
CA GLU A 131 4.75 -5.01 36.31
C GLU A 131 5.53 -5.28 35.03
N GLY A 132 4.93 -5.99 34.09
CA GLY A 132 5.53 -6.26 32.78
C GLY A 132 5.90 -4.99 31.97
N ALA A 133 5.07 -3.94 32.03
CA ALA A 133 5.40 -2.66 31.38
C ALA A 133 6.60 -1.99 32.11
N GLY A 134 6.70 -2.12 33.42
CA GLY A 134 7.85 -1.64 34.23
C GLY A 134 9.15 -2.35 33.83
N VAL A 135 9.11 -3.68 33.75
CA VAL A 135 10.25 -4.51 33.34
C VAL A 135 10.68 -4.15 31.92
N ALA A 136 9.73 -4.02 30.96
CA ALA A 136 10.02 -3.65 29.57
C ALA A 136 10.71 -2.27 29.48
N ARG A 137 10.23 -1.27 30.22
CA ARG A 137 10.89 0.06 30.31
C ARG A 137 12.30 -0.03 30.84
N GLY A 138 12.51 -0.78 31.92
CA GLY A 138 13.84 -0.98 32.51
C GLY A 138 14.81 -1.63 31.53
N TYR A 139 14.35 -2.66 30.82
CA TYR A 139 15.15 -3.35 29.78
C TYR A 139 15.56 -2.41 28.65
N LEU A 140 14.62 -1.64 28.12
CA LEU A 140 14.88 -0.69 27.04
C LEU A 140 15.80 0.45 27.50
N ALA A 141 15.57 0.99 28.70
CA ALA A 141 16.42 2.04 29.26
C ALA A 141 17.86 1.57 29.48
N GLY A 142 18.06 0.32 29.91
CA GLY A 142 19.39 -0.28 30.07
C GLY A 142 20.16 -0.44 28.75
N ARG A 143 19.44 -0.40 27.61
CA ARG A 143 20.01 -0.42 26.25
C ARG A 143 20.09 0.98 25.60
N GLY A 144 19.82 2.04 26.34
CA GLY A 144 19.83 3.41 25.82
C GLY A 144 18.57 3.83 25.06
N PHE A 145 17.52 3.01 25.06
CA PHE A 145 16.25 3.36 24.41
C PHE A 145 15.33 4.12 25.36
N GLY A 146 15.57 5.42 25.49
CA GLY A 146 14.70 6.30 26.27
C GLY A 146 13.33 6.54 25.62
N SER A 147 12.43 7.22 26.35
CA SER A 147 11.04 7.45 25.89
C SER A 147 10.92 8.17 24.54
N ALA A 148 11.86 9.03 24.19
CA ALA A 148 11.89 9.72 22.91
C ALA A 148 12.16 8.73 21.74
N VAL A 149 13.11 7.81 21.94
CA VAL A 149 13.43 6.76 20.96
C VAL A 149 12.24 5.81 20.80
N CYS A 150 11.64 5.38 21.93
CA CYS A 150 10.47 4.51 21.90
C CYS A 150 9.30 5.12 21.08
N ARG A 151 9.02 6.41 21.24
CA ARG A 151 8.00 7.10 20.44
C ARG A 151 8.35 7.19 18.96
N ARG A 152 9.61 7.56 18.66
CA ARG A 152 10.06 7.74 17.29
C ARG A 152 9.97 6.44 16.47
N TRP A 153 10.22 5.29 17.11
CA TRP A 153 10.28 3.99 16.46
C TRP A 153 9.05 3.12 16.71
N GLY A 154 7.97 3.67 17.31
CA GLY A 154 6.74 2.93 17.57
C GLY A 154 6.91 1.73 18.50
N LEU A 155 7.90 1.76 19.40
CA LEU A 155 8.11 0.67 20.34
C LEU A 155 6.97 0.60 21.35
N GLY A 156 6.42 -0.59 21.54
CA GLY A 156 5.27 -0.83 22.39
C GLY A 156 5.44 -2.01 23.35
N PHE A 157 4.52 -2.14 24.29
CA PHE A 157 4.40 -3.27 25.20
C PHE A 157 3.01 -3.90 25.05
N ALA A 158 2.96 -5.19 24.76
CA ALA A 158 1.72 -5.95 24.68
C ALA A 158 1.34 -6.49 26.08
N PRO A 159 0.27 -5.97 26.70
CA PRO A 159 -0.10 -6.39 28.06
C PRO A 159 -0.74 -7.80 28.11
N GLY A 160 -1.02 -8.42 26.96
CA GLY A 160 -1.63 -9.74 26.87
C GLY A 160 -3.15 -9.73 27.12
N HIS A 161 -3.71 -10.93 27.34
CA HIS A 161 -5.12 -11.15 27.76
C HIS A 161 -6.20 -10.46 26.90
N GLY A 162 -5.96 -10.29 25.60
CA GLY A 162 -6.93 -9.67 24.66
C GLY A 162 -7.12 -8.16 24.87
N ALA A 163 -6.24 -7.50 25.61
CA ALA A 163 -6.36 -6.06 25.91
C ALA A 163 -6.38 -5.18 24.64
N LEU A 164 -5.59 -5.51 23.61
CA LEU A 164 -5.65 -4.81 22.33
C LEU A 164 -7.01 -4.98 21.66
N ALA A 165 -7.53 -6.21 21.60
CA ALA A 165 -8.82 -6.48 20.97
C ALA A 165 -9.96 -5.74 21.66
N ALA A 166 -9.96 -5.71 23.02
CA ALA A 166 -10.93 -4.93 23.77
C ALA A 166 -10.82 -3.43 23.51
N HIS A 167 -9.59 -2.90 23.43
CA HIS A 167 -9.33 -1.50 23.09
C HIS A 167 -9.85 -1.15 21.69
N LEU A 168 -9.49 -1.93 20.67
CA LEU A 168 -9.88 -1.69 19.29
C LEU A 168 -11.41 -1.80 19.08
N LEU A 169 -12.07 -2.76 19.76
CA LEU A 169 -13.55 -2.84 19.78
C LEU A 169 -14.16 -1.55 20.35
N GLY A 170 -13.60 -1.04 21.46
CA GLY A 170 -14.01 0.23 22.07
C GLY A 170 -13.79 1.45 21.16
N ARG A 171 -12.88 1.36 20.20
CA ARG A 171 -12.61 2.38 19.17
C ARG A 171 -13.45 2.21 17.91
N GLY A 172 -14.34 1.20 17.89
CA GLY A 172 -15.25 0.96 16.78
C GLY A 172 -14.68 0.12 15.64
N PHE A 173 -13.59 -0.61 15.88
CA PHE A 173 -13.09 -1.60 14.94
C PHE A 173 -13.82 -2.93 15.11
N THR A 174 -14.08 -3.62 14.01
CA THR A 174 -14.69 -4.95 14.03
C THR A 174 -13.64 -6.05 14.18
N ARG A 175 -14.07 -7.24 14.64
CA ARG A 175 -13.16 -8.41 14.68
C ARG A 175 -12.61 -8.77 13.31
N GLN A 176 -13.41 -8.61 12.26
CA GLN A 176 -13.00 -8.88 10.88
C GLN A 176 -11.89 -7.92 10.43
N GLU A 177 -11.98 -6.62 10.77
CA GLU A 177 -10.93 -5.64 10.50
C GLU A 177 -9.64 -5.98 11.24
N MET A 178 -9.73 -6.40 12.51
CA MET A 178 -8.55 -6.79 13.29
C MET A 178 -7.84 -8.03 12.72
N VAL A 179 -8.61 -9.06 12.31
CA VAL A 179 -8.03 -10.27 11.70
C VAL A 179 -7.43 -9.99 10.32
N ALA A 180 -8.02 -9.07 9.55
CA ALA A 180 -7.50 -8.72 8.23
C ALA A 180 -6.29 -7.76 8.29
N ALA A 181 -6.05 -7.13 9.44
CA ALA A 181 -4.90 -6.25 9.68
C ALA A 181 -3.69 -6.98 10.29
N ASP A 182 -3.83 -8.26 10.69
CA ASP A 182 -2.77 -9.10 11.29
C ASP A 182 -1.89 -9.81 10.19
#